data_cbf7fd6ee7754787175271445082009c
#
_entry.id   cbf7fd6ee7754787175271445082009c
#
_cell.length_a   1.000
_cell.length_b   1.000
_cell.length_c   1.000
_cell.angle_alpha   90.00
_cell.angle_beta   90.00
_cell.angle_gamma   90.00
#
_symmetry.space_group_name_H-M   'P 1'
#
loop_
_entity.id
_entity.type
_entity.pdbx_description
1 polymer ?
#
loop_
_entity_poly.entity_id
_entity_poly.type
_entity_poly.pdbx_seq_one_letter_code
_entity_poly.pdbx_strand_id
1 'polypeptide(L)'
;ELLKFENKNEIINEKQEKNKFHERDLHPLLVKFLYENLDFNLNCKTIYHEQSKKGKNGEDKWNYPDIVGVYFPYDDYEKETITLLENIKQNSYKLFSFELKIALNFSNLKECYFQAVSNSSWANEGYLVILKEIDSEVLSELRRLNQSFGIGVIKLEKDISNSQILLSAKERELDIQTLNMLINKNPNFKEFIDDINKQIKVGKEAKIQAKFDKVKSDEEMQKYLKEKDI
;
A
#
# COMPACT_ATOMS: atom_id res chain seq x y z
N GLU A 1 -50.51 -2.52 6.85
CA GLU A 1 -49.94 -3.55 5.94
C GLU A 1 -49.17 -2.92 4.77
N LEU A 2 -49.59 -1.76 4.22
CA LEU A 2 -48.88 -1.07 3.12
C LEU A 2 -47.49 -0.53 3.50
N LEU A 3 -47.29 -0.05 4.72
CA LEU A 3 -46.00 0.46 5.20
C LEU A 3 -44.93 -0.63 5.41
N LYS A 4 -45.31 -1.92 5.45
CA LYS A 4 -44.38 -3.07 5.52
C LYS A 4 -43.92 -3.53 4.13
N PHE A 5 -44.56 -3.13 3.06
CA PHE A 5 -44.18 -3.46 1.69
C PHE A 5 -43.18 -2.48 1.10
N GLU A 6 -43.23 -1.20 1.47
CA GLU A 6 -42.29 -0.18 0.97
C GLU A 6 -40.87 -0.38 1.56
N ASN A 7 -40.76 -0.74 2.85
CA ASN A 7 -39.48 -1.04 3.50
C ASN A 7 -38.81 -2.33 3.02
N LYS A 8 -39.51 -3.23 2.34
CA LYS A 8 -38.89 -4.45 1.77
C LYS A 8 -38.30 -4.24 0.39
N ASN A 9 -38.76 -3.23 -0.34
CA ASN A 9 -38.24 -2.90 -1.67
C ASN A 9 -37.00 -1.99 -1.64
N GLU A 10 -36.78 -1.22 -0.57
CA GLU A 10 -35.54 -0.46 -0.38
C GLU A 10 -34.37 -1.32 0.07
N ILE A 11 -34.63 -2.41 0.81
CA ILE A 11 -33.60 -3.34 1.28
C ILE A 11 -33.10 -4.30 0.17
N ILE A 12 -33.82 -4.41 -0.95
CA ILE A 12 -33.46 -5.35 -2.04
C ILE A 12 -32.61 -4.66 -3.15
N ASN A 13 -32.45 -3.35 -3.13
CA ASN A 13 -31.69 -2.63 -4.16
C ASN A 13 -30.24 -2.26 -3.82
N GLU A 14 -29.70 -2.66 -2.68
CA GLU A 14 -28.26 -2.79 -2.50
C GLU A 14 -27.76 -4.12 -3.10
N LYS A 15 -28.07 -4.39 -4.36
CA LYS A 15 -27.25 -5.28 -5.17
C LYS A 15 -25.89 -4.60 -5.25
N GLN A 16 -24.91 -5.12 -4.52
CA GLN A 16 -23.50 -4.84 -4.72
C GLN A 16 -23.26 -4.80 -6.23
N GLU A 17 -23.07 -3.60 -6.79
CA GLU A 17 -22.52 -3.47 -8.11
C GLU A 17 -21.21 -4.25 -8.09
N LYS A 18 -21.18 -5.41 -8.74
CA LYS A 18 -19.95 -6.15 -8.92
C LYS A 18 -19.02 -5.22 -9.69
N ASN A 19 -17.98 -4.73 -9.04
CA ASN A 19 -16.96 -3.99 -9.74
C ASN A 19 -16.48 -4.83 -10.92
N LYS A 20 -16.33 -4.22 -12.08
CA LYS A 20 -15.86 -4.91 -13.28
C LYS A 20 -14.35 -5.20 -13.24
N PHE A 21 -13.64 -4.64 -12.26
CA PHE A 21 -12.20 -4.78 -12.03
C PHE A 21 -11.92 -5.33 -10.63
N HIS A 22 -10.73 -5.85 -10.44
CA HIS A 22 -10.22 -6.41 -9.17
C HIS A 22 -9.29 -5.42 -8.45
N GLU A 23 -9.06 -5.60 -7.14
CA GLU A 23 -8.12 -4.78 -6.35
C GLU A 23 -6.75 -4.70 -7.02
N ARG A 24 -6.24 -5.80 -7.55
CA ARG A 24 -4.95 -5.86 -8.26
C ARG A 24 -4.90 -4.98 -9.52
N ASP A 25 -6.01 -4.71 -10.16
CA ASP A 25 -6.05 -3.80 -11.31
C ASP A 25 -5.79 -2.35 -10.91
N LEU A 26 -5.89 -2.02 -9.61
CA LEU A 26 -5.58 -0.70 -9.06
C LEU A 26 -4.09 -0.52 -8.68
N HIS A 27 -3.28 -1.59 -8.68
CA HIS A 27 -1.87 -1.52 -8.30
C HIS A 27 -1.08 -0.50 -9.14
N PRO A 28 -1.20 -0.45 -10.48
CA PRO A 28 -0.47 0.56 -11.27
C PRO A 28 -0.87 2.00 -10.94
N LEU A 29 -2.13 2.24 -10.56
CA LEU A 29 -2.62 3.55 -10.16
C LEU A 29 -2.02 3.97 -8.81
N LEU A 30 -2.00 3.06 -7.84
CA LEU A 30 -1.37 3.30 -6.55
C LEU A 30 0.15 3.50 -6.68
N VAL A 31 0.83 2.69 -7.47
CA VAL A 31 2.28 2.83 -7.75
C VAL A 31 2.59 4.21 -8.31
N LYS A 32 1.78 4.70 -9.27
CA LYS A 32 1.93 6.05 -9.84
C LYS A 32 1.74 7.13 -8.77
N PHE A 33 0.69 7.04 -7.96
CA PHE A 33 0.44 7.98 -6.87
C PHE A 33 1.61 8.02 -5.88
N LEU A 34 2.09 6.87 -5.42
CA LEU A 34 3.18 6.77 -4.43
C LEU A 34 4.53 7.28 -4.98
N TYR A 35 4.74 7.18 -6.28
CA TYR A 35 5.94 7.70 -6.92
C TYR A 35 5.91 9.21 -7.11
N GLU A 36 4.77 9.79 -7.52
CA GLU A 36 4.64 11.21 -7.87
C GLU A 36 4.29 12.11 -6.67
N ASN A 37 3.75 11.52 -5.58
CA ASN A 37 3.39 12.26 -4.37
C ASN A 37 4.64 12.66 -3.58
N LEU A 38 4.76 13.95 -3.22
CA LEU A 38 5.94 14.52 -2.54
C LEU A 38 6.14 13.99 -1.11
N ASP A 39 5.08 13.53 -0.45
CA ASP A 39 5.19 12.97 0.90
C ASP A 39 5.72 11.52 0.87
N PHE A 40 5.67 10.87 -0.29
CA PHE A 40 6.09 9.48 -0.46
C PHE A 40 7.36 9.35 -1.32
N ASN A 41 7.33 9.73 -2.59
CA ASN A 41 8.43 9.57 -3.55
C ASN A 41 9.03 8.16 -3.53
N LEU A 42 8.17 7.13 -3.67
CA LEU A 42 8.56 5.73 -3.45
C LEU A 42 8.84 4.97 -4.75
N ASN A 43 9.81 4.10 -4.69
CA ASN A 43 9.96 3.00 -5.64
C ASN A 43 9.21 1.78 -5.10
N CYS A 44 8.20 1.32 -5.84
CA CYS A 44 7.26 0.30 -5.36
C CYS A 44 7.42 -1.04 -6.06
N LYS A 45 6.96 -2.11 -5.40
CA LYS A 45 6.86 -3.45 -5.98
C LYS A 45 5.58 -4.13 -5.52
N THR A 46 4.83 -4.67 -6.48
CA THR A 46 3.70 -5.57 -6.23
C THR A 46 4.18 -6.90 -5.68
N ILE A 47 3.54 -7.38 -4.62
CA ILE A 47 3.84 -8.67 -4.01
C ILE A 47 2.79 -9.70 -4.42
N TYR A 48 3.23 -10.76 -5.07
CA TYR A 48 2.37 -11.87 -5.49
C TYR A 48 2.37 -12.94 -4.40
N HIS A 49 1.39 -12.90 -3.50
CA HIS A 49 1.27 -13.83 -2.38
C HIS A 49 1.12 -15.29 -2.83
N GLU A 50 0.54 -15.55 -4.00
CA GLU A 50 0.42 -16.87 -4.61
C GLU A 50 1.77 -17.53 -4.94
N GLN A 51 2.85 -16.75 -5.03
CA GLN A 51 4.21 -17.25 -5.27
C GLN A 51 4.94 -17.62 -3.97
N SER A 52 4.31 -17.40 -2.82
CA SER A 52 4.91 -17.72 -1.53
C SER A 52 4.99 -19.21 -1.28
N LYS A 53 6.01 -19.65 -0.55
CA LYS A 53 6.08 -21.02 -0.03
C LYS A 53 4.91 -21.24 0.91
N LYS A 54 4.10 -22.27 0.65
CA LYS A 54 2.94 -22.60 1.47
C LYS A 54 3.38 -23.11 2.83
N GLY A 55 2.91 -22.46 3.89
CA GLY A 55 2.98 -22.92 5.27
C GLY A 55 1.82 -23.85 5.63
N LYS A 56 1.64 -24.11 6.93
CA LYS A 56 0.47 -24.83 7.45
C LYS A 56 -0.80 -24.04 7.16
N ASN A 57 -1.94 -24.73 7.10
CA ASN A 57 -3.24 -24.12 6.79
C ASN A 57 -3.52 -22.92 7.75
N GLY A 58 -3.64 -21.71 7.20
CA GLY A 58 -3.86 -20.47 7.97
C GLY A 58 -2.60 -19.74 8.45
N GLU A 59 -1.40 -20.35 8.39
CA GLU A 59 -0.14 -19.74 8.83
C GLU A 59 0.23 -18.49 8.02
N ASP A 60 -0.08 -18.50 6.74
CA ASP A 60 0.28 -17.42 5.81
C ASP A 60 -0.85 -16.39 5.61
N LYS A 61 -1.95 -16.51 6.37
CA LYS A 61 -3.04 -15.54 6.29
C LYS A 61 -2.57 -14.16 6.75
N TRP A 62 -2.73 -13.14 5.89
CA TRP A 62 -2.36 -11.76 6.15
C TRP A 62 -0.86 -11.53 6.45
N ASN A 63 0.01 -12.26 5.76
CA ASN A 63 1.45 -12.07 5.90
C ASN A 63 2.03 -11.11 4.84
N TYR A 64 1.36 -10.96 3.71
CA TYR A 64 1.91 -10.25 2.57
C TYR A 64 1.03 -9.07 2.18
N PRO A 65 1.60 -7.85 2.10
CA PRO A 65 0.88 -6.69 1.57
C PRO A 65 0.69 -6.81 0.06
N ASP A 66 -0.21 -6.00 -0.50
CA ASP A 66 -0.40 -5.90 -1.94
C ASP A 66 0.80 -5.25 -2.62
N ILE A 67 1.29 -4.14 -2.03
CA ILE A 67 2.42 -3.37 -2.54
C ILE A 67 3.36 -3.02 -1.40
N VAL A 68 4.66 -3.09 -1.69
CA VAL A 68 5.73 -2.58 -0.84
C VAL A 68 6.42 -1.40 -1.51
N GLY A 69 6.94 -0.47 -0.70
CA GLY A 69 7.64 0.71 -1.20
C GLY A 69 8.92 0.98 -0.43
N VAL A 70 9.87 1.64 -1.08
CA VAL A 70 11.10 2.13 -0.47
C VAL A 70 11.32 3.58 -0.84
N TYR A 71 11.64 4.39 0.17
CA TYR A 71 12.13 5.75 0.01
C TYR A 71 13.65 5.74 -0.01
N PHE A 72 14.24 6.40 -1.02
CA PHE A 72 15.67 6.58 -1.16
C PHE A 72 16.05 8.04 -0.89
N PRO A 73 16.77 8.35 0.20
CA PRO A 73 17.06 9.72 0.59
C PRO A 73 17.98 10.48 -0.41
N TYR A 74 18.72 9.77 -1.24
CA TYR A 74 19.59 10.41 -2.24
C TYR A 74 18.82 11.03 -3.42
N ASP A 75 17.52 10.79 -3.54
CA ASP A 75 16.70 11.50 -4.53
C ASP A 75 16.43 12.94 -4.09
N ASP A 76 16.41 13.21 -2.77
CA ASP A 76 16.10 14.52 -2.18
C ASP A 76 17.31 15.23 -1.58
N TYR A 77 18.40 14.51 -1.27
CA TYR A 77 19.56 15.07 -0.55
C TYR A 77 20.86 14.92 -1.33
N GLU A 78 21.77 15.86 -1.10
CA GLU A 78 23.14 15.80 -1.63
C GLU A 78 23.97 14.71 -0.91
N LYS A 79 25.01 14.23 -1.60
CA LYS A 79 25.87 13.13 -1.12
C LYS A 79 26.47 13.39 0.26
N GLU A 80 26.87 14.66 0.52
CA GLU A 80 27.45 15.06 1.79
C GLU A 80 26.46 14.92 2.94
N THR A 81 25.20 15.26 2.71
CA THR A 81 24.11 15.10 3.69
C THR A 81 23.88 13.63 4.00
N ILE A 82 23.83 12.79 2.97
CA ILE A 82 23.65 11.33 3.15
C ILE A 82 24.83 10.73 3.94
N THR A 83 26.05 11.10 3.56
CA THR A 83 27.25 10.64 4.28
C THR A 83 27.25 11.09 5.74
N LEU A 84 26.78 12.30 6.04
CA LEU A 84 26.61 12.76 7.42
C LEU A 84 25.60 11.89 8.18
N LEU A 85 24.41 11.64 7.60
CA LEU A 85 23.37 10.82 8.23
C LEU A 85 23.88 9.41 8.52
N GLU A 86 24.61 8.79 7.60
CA GLU A 86 25.26 7.49 7.80
C GLU A 86 26.28 7.52 8.95
N ASN A 87 27.14 8.54 9.00
CA ASN A 87 28.16 8.68 10.05
C ASN A 87 27.57 8.87 11.46
N ILE A 88 26.44 9.59 11.55
CA ILE A 88 25.71 9.75 12.82
C ILE A 88 24.73 8.61 13.09
N LYS A 89 24.70 7.59 12.25
CA LYS A 89 23.82 6.40 12.33
C LYS A 89 22.33 6.76 12.33
N GLN A 90 21.96 7.84 11.68
CA GLN A 90 20.56 8.20 11.45
C GLN A 90 20.08 7.50 10.19
N ASN A 91 19.15 6.55 10.35
CA ASN A 91 18.57 5.86 9.20
C ASN A 91 17.66 6.82 8.41
N SER A 92 17.95 6.96 7.14
CA SER A 92 17.19 7.83 6.23
C SER A 92 16.41 7.04 5.17
N TYR A 93 16.64 5.72 5.06
CA TYR A 93 15.85 4.84 4.22
C TYR A 93 14.60 4.41 4.96
N LYS A 94 13.46 4.41 4.28
CA LYS A 94 12.19 3.97 4.86
C LYS A 94 11.53 2.91 3.99
N LEU A 95 10.95 1.92 4.65
CA LEU A 95 10.18 0.85 4.01
C LEU A 95 8.69 0.99 4.34
N PHE A 96 7.87 0.81 3.33
CA PHE A 96 6.43 1.02 3.38
C PHE A 96 5.68 -0.24 2.97
N SER A 97 4.48 -0.39 3.53
CA SER A 97 3.56 -1.49 3.23
C SER A 97 2.17 -0.93 2.95
N PHE A 98 1.56 -1.36 1.85
CA PHE A 98 0.24 -0.89 1.42
C PHE A 98 -0.69 -2.08 1.23
N GLU A 99 -1.86 -1.99 1.85
CA GLU A 99 -3.00 -2.88 1.65
C GLU A 99 -4.10 -2.11 0.93
N LEU A 100 -4.58 -2.61 -0.20
CA LEU A 100 -5.54 -1.92 -1.06
C LEU A 100 -6.92 -2.58 -0.98
N LYS A 101 -7.95 -1.76 -0.89
CA LYS A 101 -9.36 -2.17 -0.90
C LYS A 101 -10.17 -1.29 -1.84
N ILE A 102 -11.08 -1.89 -2.60
CA ILE A 102 -11.96 -1.13 -3.49
C ILE A 102 -12.95 -0.30 -2.65
N ALA A 103 -13.54 -0.90 -1.62
CA ALA A 103 -14.56 -0.26 -0.78
C ALA A 103 -14.42 -0.68 0.68
N LEU A 104 -14.75 0.25 1.57
CA LEU A 104 -14.75 0.04 3.01
C LEU A 104 -16.09 0.49 3.60
N ASN A 105 -16.64 -0.35 4.47
CA ASN A 105 -17.84 -0.07 5.25
C ASN A 105 -17.75 -0.76 6.62
N PHE A 106 -18.69 -0.54 7.53
CA PHE A 106 -18.62 -1.14 8.87
C PHE A 106 -18.56 -2.67 8.90
N SER A 107 -19.10 -3.36 7.89
CA SER A 107 -19.10 -4.82 7.87
C SER A 107 -17.72 -5.42 7.61
N ASN A 108 -16.85 -4.74 6.86
CA ASN A 108 -15.52 -5.21 6.50
C ASN A 108 -14.37 -4.36 7.09
N LEU A 109 -14.67 -3.21 7.70
CA LEU A 109 -13.67 -2.24 8.19
C LEU A 109 -12.62 -2.90 9.08
N LYS A 110 -13.05 -3.62 10.12
CA LYS A 110 -12.12 -4.22 11.08
C LYS A 110 -11.24 -5.28 10.43
N GLU A 111 -11.81 -6.13 9.58
CA GLU A 111 -11.04 -7.16 8.86
C GLU A 111 -9.98 -6.51 7.96
N CYS A 112 -10.37 -5.54 7.11
CA CYS A 112 -9.46 -4.84 6.22
C CYS A 112 -8.37 -4.08 6.98
N TYR A 113 -8.74 -3.40 8.07
CA TYR A 113 -7.79 -2.63 8.87
C TYR A 113 -6.76 -3.54 9.56
N PHE A 114 -7.22 -4.63 10.20
CA PHE A 114 -6.31 -5.56 10.86
C PHE A 114 -5.49 -6.39 9.87
N GLN A 115 -5.96 -6.59 8.65
CA GLN A 115 -5.15 -7.11 7.57
C GLN A 115 -3.99 -6.15 7.26
N ALA A 116 -4.24 -4.85 7.12
CA ALA A 116 -3.19 -3.84 6.93
C ALA A 116 -2.22 -3.79 8.12
N VAL A 117 -2.70 -3.91 9.37
CA VAL A 117 -1.85 -4.01 10.57
C VAL A 117 -0.90 -5.20 10.48
N SER A 118 -1.42 -6.38 10.17
CA SER A 118 -0.62 -7.61 10.06
C SER A 118 0.39 -7.54 8.93
N ASN A 119 -0.06 -7.14 7.73
CA ASN A 119 0.77 -7.09 6.53
C ASN A 119 1.88 -6.04 6.58
N SER A 120 1.76 -5.04 7.46
CA SER A 120 2.72 -3.95 7.61
C SER A 120 3.59 -4.05 8.87
N SER A 121 3.46 -5.10 9.66
CA SER A 121 4.16 -5.23 10.96
C SER A 121 5.68 -5.12 10.87
N TRP A 122 6.25 -5.45 9.71
CA TRP A 122 7.67 -5.42 9.42
C TRP A 122 8.20 -4.05 8.96
N ALA A 123 7.34 -3.17 8.43
CA ALA A 123 7.69 -1.92 7.76
C ALA A 123 7.77 -0.71 8.71
N ASN A 124 8.44 0.36 8.29
CA ASN A 124 8.46 1.63 9.02
C ASN A 124 7.07 2.27 9.06
N GLU A 125 6.33 2.20 7.95
CA GLU A 125 4.98 2.75 7.85
C GLU A 125 4.06 1.78 7.10
N GLY A 126 2.81 1.69 7.54
CA GLY A 126 1.79 0.88 6.89
C GLY A 126 0.55 1.69 6.57
N TYR A 127 -0.05 1.46 5.41
CA TYR A 127 -1.23 2.18 4.94
C TYR A 127 -2.31 1.24 4.43
N LEU A 128 -3.56 1.57 4.78
CA LEU A 128 -4.76 1.05 4.13
C LEU A 128 -5.18 2.03 3.04
N VAL A 129 -5.29 1.57 1.80
CA VAL A 129 -5.64 2.38 0.62
C VAL A 129 -7.03 2.02 0.15
N ILE A 130 -7.89 3.03 -0.09
CA ILE A 130 -9.30 2.83 -0.39
C ILE A 130 -9.67 3.65 -1.63
N LEU A 131 -10.33 3.02 -2.60
CA LEU A 131 -10.73 3.68 -3.85
C LEU A 131 -12.10 4.38 -3.73
N LYS A 132 -13.12 3.69 -3.20
CA LYS A 132 -14.48 4.27 -3.09
C LYS A 132 -14.57 5.27 -1.92
N GLU A 133 -15.60 6.10 -1.95
CA GLU A 133 -15.88 7.05 -0.88
C GLU A 133 -16.02 6.34 0.49
N ILE A 134 -15.64 7.06 1.54
CA ILE A 134 -15.66 6.59 2.92
C ILE A 134 -16.65 7.44 3.70
N ASP A 135 -17.65 6.80 4.30
CA ASP A 135 -18.59 7.48 5.16
C ASP A 135 -17.92 8.12 6.38
N SER A 136 -18.47 9.24 6.84
CA SER A 136 -17.91 9.99 7.98
C SER A 136 -17.80 9.15 9.26
N GLU A 137 -18.75 8.24 9.50
CA GLU A 137 -18.73 7.33 10.65
C GLU A 137 -17.61 6.29 10.53
N VAL A 138 -17.43 5.71 9.31
CA VAL A 138 -16.32 4.80 9.01
C VAL A 138 -14.98 5.51 9.18
N LEU A 139 -14.86 6.76 8.70
CA LEU A 139 -13.66 7.57 8.88
C LEU A 139 -13.37 7.87 10.37
N SER A 140 -14.41 8.09 11.17
CA SER A 140 -14.25 8.30 12.63
C SER A 140 -13.70 7.04 13.31
N GLU A 141 -14.17 5.86 12.95
CA GLU A 141 -13.64 4.59 13.47
C GLU A 141 -12.19 4.34 12.98
N LEU A 142 -11.89 4.66 11.72
CA LEU A 142 -10.51 4.61 11.20
C LEU A 142 -9.56 5.52 11.98
N ARG A 143 -9.98 6.72 12.36
CA ARG A 143 -9.19 7.63 13.23
C ARG A 143 -8.89 7.00 14.59
N ARG A 144 -9.90 6.38 15.21
CA ARG A 144 -9.72 5.68 16.49
C ARG A 144 -8.73 4.52 16.37
N LEU A 145 -8.83 3.72 15.30
CA LEU A 145 -7.92 2.62 15.04
C LEU A 145 -6.51 3.11 14.70
N ASN A 146 -6.37 4.18 13.89
CA ASN A 146 -5.08 4.79 13.58
C ASN A 146 -4.35 5.27 14.86
N GLN A 147 -5.05 5.89 15.79
CA GLN A 147 -4.47 6.31 17.08
C GLN A 147 -3.90 5.12 17.86
N SER A 148 -4.57 3.97 17.82
CA SER A 148 -4.18 2.76 18.57
C SER A 148 -3.08 1.95 17.88
N PHE A 149 -3.16 1.78 16.55
CA PHE A 149 -2.32 0.85 15.80
C PHE A 149 -1.38 1.51 14.79
N GLY A 150 -1.56 2.79 14.50
CA GLY A 150 -0.63 3.57 13.68
C GLY A 150 -0.69 3.32 12.17
N ILE A 151 -1.70 2.60 11.65
CA ILE A 151 -1.87 2.42 10.21
C ILE A 151 -2.50 3.68 9.61
N GLY A 152 -1.85 4.24 8.59
CA GLY A 152 -2.38 5.36 7.84
C GLY A 152 -3.52 4.97 6.91
N VAL A 153 -4.22 5.96 6.38
CA VAL A 153 -5.33 5.77 5.43
C VAL A 153 -5.15 6.70 4.25
N ILE A 154 -5.17 6.14 3.05
CA ILE A 154 -5.11 6.87 1.79
C ILE A 154 -6.42 6.70 1.05
N LYS A 155 -7.02 7.82 0.61
CA LYS A 155 -8.08 7.84 -0.39
C LYS A 155 -7.42 7.92 -1.77
N LEU A 156 -7.52 6.86 -2.54
CA LEU A 156 -7.01 6.81 -3.91
C LEU A 156 -8.09 7.23 -4.88
N GLU A 157 -7.75 8.09 -5.82
CA GLU A 157 -8.64 8.55 -6.88
C GLU A 157 -8.14 8.12 -8.26
N LYS A 158 -9.05 8.02 -9.24
CA LYS A 158 -8.68 7.70 -10.62
C LYS A 158 -7.76 8.76 -11.23
N ASP A 159 -8.02 10.02 -10.92
CA ASP A 159 -7.06 11.11 -11.10
C ASP A 159 -6.23 11.21 -9.81
N ILE A 160 -4.98 10.78 -9.88
CA ILE A 160 -4.10 10.71 -8.71
C ILE A 160 -3.85 12.07 -8.05
N SER A 161 -4.03 13.18 -8.78
CA SER A 161 -3.88 14.53 -8.22
C SER A 161 -4.94 14.85 -7.14
N ASN A 162 -6.07 14.13 -7.17
CA ASN A 162 -7.14 14.23 -6.18
C ASN A 162 -7.00 13.22 -5.02
N SER A 163 -6.02 12.33 -5.10
CA SER A 163 -5.77 11.35 -4.04
C SER A 163 -5.23 12.04 -2.77
N GLN A 164 -5.62 11.54 -1.60
CA GLN A 164 -5.35 12.20 -0.33
C GLN A 164 -4.88 11.23 0.75
N ILE A 165 -3.93 11.65 1.58
CA ILE A 165 -3.60 10.98 2.83
C ILE A 165 -4.60 11.49 3.88
N LEU A 166 -5.64 10.69 4.15
CA LEU A 166 -6.67 11.04 5.14
C LEU A 166 -6.15 10.94 6.58
N LEU A 167 -5.29 9.96 6.83
CA LEU A 167 -4.65 9.73 8.12
C LEU A 167 -3.20 9.30 7.89
N SER A 168 -2.25 10.01 8.48
CA SER A 168 -0.83 9.63 8.41
C SER A 168 -0.57 8.37 9.23
N ALA A 169 0.31 7.52 8.76
CA ALA A 169 0.82 6.40 9.54
C ALA A 169 1.73 6.89 10.67
N LYS A 170 1.88 6.08 11.71
CA LYS A 170 2.92 6.26 12.71
C LYS A 170 4.18 5.52 12.28
N GLU A 171 5.28 6.24 12.24
CA GLU A 171 6.59 5.65 11.99
C GLU A 171 7.00 4.72 13.14
N ARG A 172 7.61 3.60 12.83
CA ARG A 172 8.12 2.60 13.77
C ARG A 172 9.44 2.01 13.27
N GLU A 173 10.14 1.35 14.16
CA GLU A 173 11.33 0.58 13.79
C GLU A 173 10.95 -0.66 12.97
N LEU A 174 11.89 -1.12 12.14
CA LEU A 174 11.69 -2.35 11.35
C LEU A 174 11.66 -3.57 12.28
N ASP A 175 10.65 -4.43 12.12
CA ASP A 175 10.68 -5.76 12.71
C ASP A 175 11.54 -6.71 11.86
N ILE A 176 12.79 -6.86 12.27
CA ILE A 176 13.79 -7.64 11.54
C ILE A 176 13.42 -9.13 11.48
N GLN A 177 12.73 -9.66 12.49
CA GLN A 177 12.32 -11.06 12.50
C GLN A 177 11.26 -11.35 11.45
N THR A 178 10.22 -10.51 11.41
CA THR A 178 9.17 -10.60 10.39
C THR A 178 9.72 -10.32 9.00
N LEU A 179 10.58 -9.30 8.82
CA LEU A 179 11.26 -9.00 7.56
C LEU A 179 12.02 -10.22 7.03
N ASN A 180 12.83 -10.86 7.88
CA ASN A 180 13.60 -12.05 7.52
C ASN A 180 12.70 -13.24 7.16
N MET A 181 11.59 -13.42 7.86
CA MET A 181 10.59 -14.45 7.54
C MET A 181 10.00 -14.21 6.13
N LEU A 182 9.61 -12.99 5.79
CA LEU A 182 9.04 -12.64 4.48
C LEU A 182 10.04 -12.86 3.35
N ILE A 183 11.30 -12.47 3.52
CA ILE A 183 12.40 -12.73 2.57
C ILE A 183 12.53 -14.23 2.29
N ASN A 184 12.43 -15.07 3.31
CA ASN A 184 12.57 -16.53 3.16
C ASN A 184 11.35 -17.19 2.49
N LYS A 185 10.16 -16.63 2.69
CA LYS A 185 8.90 -17.23 2.23
C LYS A 185 8.46 -16.75 0.84
N ASN A 186 8.71 -15.49 0.47
CA ASN A 186 8.21 -14.91 -0.77
C ASN A 186 9.33 -14.44 -1.71
N PRO A 187 9.42 -14.96 -2.94
CA PRO A 187 10.47 -14.60 -3.88
C PRO A 187 10.41 -13.15 -4.36
N ASN A 188 9.21 -12.54 -4.53
CA ASN A 188 9.08 -11.13 -4.91
C ASN A 188 9.57 -10.21 -3.79
N PHE A 189 9.25 -10.55 -2.54
CA PHE A 189 9.72 -9.80 -1.39
C PHE A 189 11.25 -9.87 -1.25
N LYS A 190 11.82 -11.07 -1.45
CA LYS A 190 13.29 -11.26 -1.49
C LYS A 190 13.91 -10.40 -2.60
N GLU A 191 13.36 -10.45 -3.80
CA GLU A 191 13.84 -9.65 -4.94
C GLU A 191 13.77 -8.14 -4.67
N PHE A 192 12.69 -7.67 -4.02
CA PHE A 192 12.55 -6.29 -3.59
C PHE A 192 13.70 -5.85 -2.67
N ILE A 193 14.00 -6.63 -1.64
CA ILE A 193 15.10 -6.33 -0.72
C ILE A 193 16.48 -6.43 -1.40
N ASP A 194 16.69 -7.40 -2.29
CA ASP A 194 17.93 -7.53 -3.06
C ASP A 194 18.14 -6.31 -3.98
N ASP A 195 17.08 -5.80 -4.60
CA ASP A 195 17.15 -4.62 -5.47
C ASP A 195 17.40 -3.33 -4.67
N ILE A 196 16.81 -3.18 -3.49
CA ILE A 196 17.16 -2.10 -2.55
C ILE A 196 18.65 -2.14 -2.20
N ASN A 197 19.15 -3.30 -1.80
CA ASN A 197 20.57 -3.47 -1.43
C ASN A 197 21.53 -3.15 -2.59
N LYS A 198 21.15 -3.48 -3.83
CA LYS A 198 21.94 -3.11 -5.02
C LYS A 198 21.90 -1.61 -5.25
N GLN A 199 20.71 -0.98 -5.17
CA GLN A 199 20.54 0.44 -5.41
C GLN A 199 21.27 1.28 -4.36
N ILE A 200 21.25 0.88 -3.08
CA ILE A 200 22.02 1.56 -2.02
C ILE A 200 23.53 1.52 -2.32
N LYS A 201 24.05 0.40 -2.83
CA LYS A 201 25.49 0.26 -3.14
C LYS A 201 25.95 1.16 -4.28
N VAL A 202 25.10 1.42 -5.27
CA VAL A 202 25.47 2.24 -6.44
C VAL A 202 25.08 3.72 -6.26
N GLY A 203 24.21 4.02 -5.28
CA GLY A 203 23.75 5.39 -5.00
C GLY A 203 22.99 6.02 -6.18
N LYS A 204 23.01 7.35 -6.24
CA LYS A 204 22.34 8.15 -7.29
C LYS A 204 23.03 8.05 -8.66
N GLU A 205 24.33 7.72 -8.68
CA GLU A 205 25.19 7.80 -9.88
C GLU A 205 24.85 6.74 -10.93
N ALA A 206 24.24 5.62 -10.54
CA ALA A 206 23.85 4.56 -11.46
C ALA A 206 22.45 4.03 -11.14
N LYS A 207 21.54 4.15 -12.10
CA LYS A 207 20.28 3.40 -12.03
C LYS A 207 20.59 1.93 -12.34
N ILE A 208 20.50 1.07 -11.34
CA ILE A 208 20.51 -0.37 -11.60
C ILE A 208 19.24 -0.74 -12.38
N GLN A 209 19.31 -1.86 -13.08
CA GLN A 209 18.12 -2.45 -13.69
C GLN A 209 17.27 -3.13 -12.58
N ALA A 210 16.74 -2.28 -11.68
CA ALA A 210 15.90 -2.71 -10.58
C ALA A 210 14.54 -3.15 -11.13
N LYS A 211 13.97 -4.18 -10.53
CA LYS A 211 12.67 -4.72 -10.91
C LYS A 211 11.54 -4.11 -10.10
N PHE A 212 11.64 -2.80 -9.83
CA PHE A 212 10.49 -2.05 -9.32
C PHE A 212 9.38 -1.96 -10.37
N ASP A 213 8.16 -1.79 -9.92
CA ASP A 213 7.02 -1.65 -10.80
C ASP A 213 7.15 -0.40 -11.67
N LYS A 214 6.85 -0.56 -12.96
CA LYS A 214 6.92 0.57 -13.91
C LYS A 214 5.84 1.60 -13.59
N VAL A 215 6.26 2.84 -13.39
CA VAL A 215 5.35 3.99 -13.33
C VAL A 215 4.85 4.30 -14.73
N LYS A 216 3.54 4.28 -14.94
CA LYS A 216 2.91 4.60 -16.23
C LYS A 216 2.90 6.11 -16.45
N SER A 217 3.10 6.56 -17.70
CA SER A 217 2.83 7.97 -18.07
C SER A 217 1.34 8.29 -17.94
N ASP A 218 0.95 9.56 -18.00
CA ASP A 218 -0.45 9.96 -17.90
C ASP A 218 -1.29 9.35 -19.02
N GLU A 219 -0.75 9.32 -20.26
CA GLU A 219 -1.43 8.71 -21.40
C GLU A 219 -1.55 7.18 -21.24
N GLU A 220 -0.47 6.51 -20.80
CA GLU A 220 -0.48 5.08 -20.51
C GLU A 220 -1.50 4.74 -19.41
N MET A 221 -1.60 5.57 -18.36
CA MET A 221 -2.54 5.38 -17.26
C MET A 221 -3.98 5.58 -17.71
N GLN A 222 -4.29 6.65 -18.44
CA GLN A 222 -5.63 6.88 -18.97
C GLN A 222 -6.10 5.73 -19.88
N LYS A 223 -5.21 5.22 -20.74
CA LYS A 223 -5.50 4.05 -21.57
C LYS A 223 -5.78 2.81 -20.72
N TYR A 224 -4.93 2.56 -19.71
CA TYR A 224 -5.07 1.44 -18.80
C TYR A 224 -6.39 1.46 -18.02
N LEU A 225 -6.77 2.61 -17.46
CA LEU A 225 -8.03 2.77 -16.71
C LEU A 225 -9.26 2.48 -17.60
N LYS A 226 -9.25 2.95 -18.86
CA LYS A 226 -10.29 2.64 -19.85
C LYS A 226 -10.36 1.16 -20.19
N GLU A 227 -9.21 0.50 -20.40
CA GLU A 227 -9.14 -0.92 -20.73
C GLU A 227 -9.65 -1.81 -19.58
N LYS A 228 -9.46 -1.36 -18.33
CA LYS A 228 -9.88 -2.07 -17.11
C LYS A 228 -11.28 -1.70 -16.63
N ASP A 229 -11.93 -0.72 -17.26
CA ASP A 229 -13.25 -0.21 -16.85
C ASP A 229 -13.25 0.30 -15.38
N ILE A 230 -12.15 0.97 -15.01
CA ILE A 230 -11.92 1.60 -13.69
C ILE A 230 -12.45 3.04 -13.72
#